data_5a35b4d2d655c6c9a89d36cab65a2b3c
#
_entry.id   5a35b4d2d655c6c9a89d36cab65a2b3c
#
_cell.length_a   1.000
_cell.length_b   1.000
_cell.length_c   1.000
_cell.angle_alpha   90.00
_cell.angle_beta   90.00
_cell.angle_gamma   90.00
#
_symmetry.space_group_name_H-M   'P 1'
#
loop_
_entity.id
_entity.type
_entity.pdbx_description
1 polymer ?
#
loop_
_entity_poly.entity_id
_entity_poly.type
_entity_poly.pdbx_seq_one_letter_code
_entity_poly.pdbx_strand_id
1 'polypeptide(L)'
;MRDLIFETAADIEGIGPLTETLKWGEPAYLTEATGSGSTIRLGWFRSSERECAVLFNCRTTLVDDFRSQFPGVFAYEKNRAILLDARKPLLSAPLSACLGMALTYHRRR
;
A
#
# COMPACT_ATOMS: atom_id res chain seq x y z
N MET A 1 -1.61 8.39 6.59
CA MET A 1 -1.33 7.33 5.56
C MET A 1 -1.23 7.88 4.15
N ARG A 2 -2.13 8.75 3.76
CA ARG A 2 -2.05 9.40 2.44
C ARG A 2 -0.69 10.09 2.22
N ASP A 3 -0.23 10.85 3.20
CA ASP A 3 1.04 11.58 3.10
C ASP A 3 2.22 10.62 2.93
N LEU A 4 2.22 9.49 3.62
CA LEU A 4 3.28 8.50 3.51
C LEU A 4 3.33 7.90 2.10
N ILE A 5 2.18 7.66 1.47
CA ILE A 5 2.12 7.17 0.09
C ILE A 5 2.77 8.17 -0.86
N PHE A 6 2.41 9.47 -0.75
CA PHE A 6 2.99 10.50 -1.61
C PHE A 6 4.47 10.71 -1.33
N GLU A 7 4.89 10.71 -0.07
CA GLU A 7 6.31 10.84 0.30
C GLU A 7 7.13 9.67 -0.26
N THR A 8 6.62 8.44 -0.14
CA THR A 8 7.30 7.25 -0.66
C THR A 8 7.45 7.35 -2.17
N ALA A 9 6.40 7.77 -2.87
CA ALA A 9 6.45 7.92 -4.32
C ALA A 9 7.45 9.00 -4.74
N ALA A 10 7.51 10.11 -4.00
CA ALA A 10 8.44 11.19 -4.29
C ALA A 10 9.91 10.78 -4.12
N ASP A 11 10.18 9.87 -3.20
CA ASP A 11 11.54 9.39 -2.92
C ASP A 11 12.03 8.35 -3.94
N ILE A 12 11.13 7.79 -4.76
CA ILE A 12 11.50 6.79 -5.76
C ILE A 12 11.54 7.45 -7.13
N GLU A 13 12.71 7.39 -7.76
CA GLU A 13 12.88 7.94 -9.10
C GLU A 13 12.06 7.16 -10.12
N GLY A 14 11.41 7.89 -11.04
CA GLY A 14 10.69 7.29 -12.16
C GLY A 14 9.26 6.88 -11.91
N ILE A 15 8.74 7.11 -10.70
CA ILE A 15 7.31 6.87 -10.41
C ILE A 15 6.42 7.90 -11.09
N GLY A 16 6.86 9.15 -11.12
CA GLY A 16 6.06 10.25 -11.64
C GLY A 16 4.93 10.65 -10.68
N PRO A 17 4.05 11.56 -11.10
CA PRO A 17 2.95 11.99 -10.26
C PRO A 17 1.94 10.85 -10.05
N LEU A 18 1.46 10.72 -8.80
CA LEU A 18 0.41 9.77 -8.49
C LEU A 18 -0.97 10.34 -8.87
N THR A 19 -1.83 9.45 -9.36
CA THR A 19 -3.24 9.76 -9.54
C THR A 19 -3.99 9.33 -8.30
N GLU A 20 -4.65 10.28 -7.63
CA GLU A 20 -5.52 10.00 -6.49
C GLU A 20 -6.96 10.03 -6.96
N THR A 21 -7.71 8.96 -6.73
CA THR A 21 -9.10 8.85 -7.15
C THR A 21 -9.88 7.99 -6.18
N LEU A 22 -11.17 7.80 -6.43
CA LEU A 22 -11.99 6.87 -5.66
C LEU A 22 -12.28 5.64 -6.50
N LYS A 23 -12.09 4.46 -5.90
CA LYS A 23 -12.49 3.18 -6.48
C LYS A 23 -13.32 2.45 -5.44
N TRP A 24 -14.54 2.08 -5.80
CA TRP A 24 -15.46 1.40 -4.88
C TRP A 24 -15.71 2.23 -3.61
N GLY A 25 -15.65 3.58 -3.73
CA GLY A 25 -15.82 4.48 -2.59
C GLY A 25 -14.58 4.63 -1.71
N GLU A 26 -13.45 4.01 -2.08
CA GLU A 26 -12.21 4.06 -1.32
C GLU A 26 -11.14 4.88 -2.04
N PRO A 27 -10.34 5.68 -1.30
CA PRO A 27 -9.21 6.37 -1.91
C PRO A 27 -8.26 5.36 -2.57
N ALA A 28 -7.86 5.65 -3.80
CA ALA A 28 -6.97 4.82 -4.58
C ALA A 28 -5.84 5.66 -5.17
N TYR A 29 -4.65 5.07 -5.21
CA TYR A 29 -3.42 5.74 -5.66
C TYR A 29 -2.80 4.91 -6.77
N LEU A 30 -2.68 5.52 -7.94
CA LEU A 30 -2.24 4.85 -9.16
C LEU A 30 -1.04 5.55 -9.76
N THR A 31 -0.18 4.77 -10.41
CA THR A 31 0.97 5.28 -11.17
C THR A 31 0.61 5.37 -12.66
N GLU A 32 -0.49 6.06 -12.99
CA GLU A 32 -0.99 6.13 -14.37
C GLU A 32 0.01 6.74 -15.34
N ALA A 33 0.81 7.71 -14.88
CA ALA A 33 1.78 8.39 -15.73
C ALA A 33 2.86 7.45 -16.26
N THR A 34 3.27 6.45 -15.49
CA THR A 34 4.37 5.55 -15.86
C THR A 34 3.95 4.09 -15.94
N GLY A 35 2.85 3.70 -15.31
CA GLY A 35 2.45 2.30 -15.23
C GLY A 35 3.40 1.44 -14.39
N SER A 36 4.26 2.06 -13.56
CA SER A 36 5.33 1.35 -12.85
C SER A 36 4.84 0.45 -11.72
N GLY A 37 3.68 0.74 -11.14
CA GLY A 37 3.23 0.05 -9.94
C GLY A 37 1.82 -0.49 -10.00
N SER A 38 1.49 -1.25 -8.96
CA SER A 38 0.15 -1.75 -8.70
C SER A 38 -0.63 -0.72 -7.87
N THR A 39 -1.93 -0.68 -8.03
CA THR A 39 -2.81 0.25 -7.32
C THR A 39 -2.80 -0.01 -5.82
N ILE A 40 -2.72 1.06 -5.03
CA ILE A 40 -2.86 1.03 -3.57
C ILE A 40 -4.21 1.67 -3.23
N ARG A 41 -5.01 1.01 -2.39
CA ARG A 41 -6.27 1.57 -1.89
C ARG A 41 -6.23 1.63 -0.37
N LEU A 42 -6.97 2.58 0.19
CA LEU A 42 -7.15 2.70 1.65
C LEU A 42 -8.60 2.37 1.99
N GLY A 43 -8.81 1.53 2.98
CA GLY A 43 -10.13 1.12 3.40
C GLY A 43 -10.25 0.97 4.91
N TRP A 44 -11.49 0.76 5.36
CA TRP A 44 -11.82 0.49 6.75
C TRP A 44 -12.53 -0.85 6.84
N PHE A 45 -12.23 -1.64 7.86
CA PHE A 45 -13.00 -2.84 8.13
C PHE A 45 -14.29 -2.46 8.85
N ARG A 46 -15.41 -3.01 8.37
CA ARG A 46 -16.73 -2.73 8.94
C ARG A 46 -16.88 -3.21 10.38
N SER A 47 -16.09 -4.19 10.77
CA SER A 47 -16.14 -4.77 12.11
C SER A 47 -15.42 -3.95 13.17
N SER A 48 -14.65 -2.94 12.77
CA SER A 48 -13.88 -2.15 13.72
C SER A 48 -13.63 -0.74 13.19
N GLU A 49 -14.01 0.26 13.96
CA GLU A 49 -13.69 1.66 13.66
C GLU A 49 -12.21 1.97 13.87
N ARG A 50 -11.45 1.03 14.45
CA ARG A 50 -10.06 1.22 14.83
C ARG A 50 -9.07 0.63 13.84
N GLU A 51 -9.54 -0.21 12.94
CA GLU A 51 -8.68 -0.84 11.95
C GLU A 51 -8.85 -0.19 10.60
N CYS A 52 -7.75 0.24 10.02
CA CYS A 52 -7.71 0.62 8.62
C CYS A 52 -6.91 -0.41 7.83
N ALA A 53 -7.20 -0.51 6.56
CA ALA A 53 -6.53 -1.46 5.67
C ALA A 53 -5.82 -0.71 4.56
N VAL A 54 -4.59 -1.12 4.26
CA VAL A 54 -3.93 -0.76 3.02
C VAL A 54 -4.13 -1.94 2.08
N LEU A 55 -4.86 -1.71 1.00
CA LEU A 55 -5.31 -2.77 0.09
C LEU A 55 -4.44 -2.82 -1.15
N PHE A 56 -4.09 -4.04 -1.56
CA PHE A 56 -3.28 -4.30 -2.74
C PHE A 56 -4.03 -5.25 -3.66
N ASN A 57 -3.64 -5.28 -4.93
CA ASN A 57 -4.26 -6.20 -5.88
C ASN A 57 -3.92 -7.65 -5.51
N CYS A 58 -4.95 -8.47 -5.28
CA CYS A 58 -4.78 -9.86 -4.86
C CYS A 58 -4.15 -10.77 -5.93
N ARG A 59 -4.05 -10.29 -7.16
CA ARG A 59 -3.36 -11.01 -8.24
C ARG A 59 -1.84 -10.80 -8.24
N THR A 60 -1.35 -9.92 -7.36
CA THR A 60 0.09 -9.69 -7.20
C THR A 60 0.65 -10.59 -6.12
N THR A 61 1.99 -10.68 -6.05
CA THR A 61 2.68 -11.38 -4.97
C THR A 61 3.01 -10.45 -3.80
N LEU A 62 2.49 -9.22 -3.83
CA LEU A 62 2.90 -8.17 -2.89
C LEU A 62 2.74 -8.56 -1.42
N VAL A 63 1.56 -9.02 -1.02
CA VAL A 63 1.33 -9.33 0.39
C VAL A 63 2.17 -10.52 0.85
N ASP A 64 2.38 -11.52 0.00
CA ASP A 64 3.28 -12.63 0.30
C ASP A 64 4.73 -12.16 0.46
N ASP A 65 5.16 -11.22 -0.39
CA ASP A 65 6.48 -10.61 -0.30
C ASP A 65 6.63 -9.84 1.02
N PHE A 66 5.58 -9.12 1.45
CA PHE A 66 5.59 -8.40 2.73
C PHE A 66 5.72 -9.36 3.90
N ARG A 67 5.00 -10.49 3.88
CA ARG A 67 5.11 -11.52 4.92
C ARG A 67 6.52 -12.09 5.01
N SER A 68 7.17 -12.26 3.87
CA SER A 68 8.54 -12.76 3.80
C SER A 68 9.55 -11.77 4.37
N GLN A 69 9.41 -10.49 4.03
CA GLN A 69 10.37 -9.47 4.43
C GLN A 69 10.13 -8.91 5.82
N PHE A 70 8.87 -8.84 6.24
CA PHE A 70 8.47 -8.25 7.52
C PHE A 70 7.58 -9.20 8.31
N PRO A 71 8.08 -10.43 8.63
CA PRO A 71 7.28 -11.37 9.41
C PRO A 71 7.02 -10.83 10.82
N GLY A 72 5.77 -10.87 11.24
CA GLY A 72 5.39 -10.41 12.58
C GLY A 72 5.35 -8.90 12.77
N VAL A 73 5.66 -8.10 11.76
CA VAL A 73 5.65 -6.63 11.86
C VAL A 73 4.24 -6.09 11.67
N PHE A 74 3.51 -6.64 10.70
CA PHE A 74 2.13 -6.24 10.40
C PHE A 74 1.19 -7.41 10.53
N ALA A 75 -0.09 -7.10 10.74
CA ALA A 75 -1.16 -8.06 10.52
C ALA A 75 -1.53 -8.01 9.04
N TYR A 76 -1.73 -9.17 8.43
CA TYR A 76 -2.08 -9.26 7.02
C TYR A 76 -3.41 -9.99 6.87
N GLU A 77 -4.20 -9.58 5.90
CA GLU A 77 -5.42 -10.31 5.56
C GLU A 77 -5.29 -10.93 4.19
N LYS A 78 -5.31 -12.26 4.14
CA LYS A 78 -5.20 -13.04 2.90
C LYS A 78 -4.04 -12.54 2.04
N ASN A 79 -4.29 -12.32 0.76
CA ASN A 79 -3.30 -11.86 -0.20
C ASN A 79 -3.59 -10.43 -0.69
N ARG A 80 -4.25 -9.62 0.12
CA ARG A 80 -4.74 -8.33 -0.36
C ARG A 80 -4.56 -7.15 0.58
N ALA A 81 -4.27 -7.37 1.86
CA ALA A 81 -4.27 -6.24 2.79
C ALA A 81 -3.21 -6.32 3.88
N ILE A 82 -2.68 -5.14 4.23
CA ILE A 82 -2.01 -4.89 5.51
C ILE A 82 -3.05 -4.24 6.42
N LEU A 83 -3.22 -4.79 7.62
CA LEU A 83 -4.13 -4.25 8.62
C LEU A 83 -3.38 -3.37 9.60
N LEU A 84 -3.89 -2.19 9.86
CA LEU A 84 -3.27 -1.22 10.76
C LEU A 84 -4.26 -0.83 11.85
N ASP A 85 -3.75 -0.68 13.09
CA ASP A 85 -4.53 -0.14 14.19
C ASP A 85 -4.38 1.39 14.16
N ALA A 86 -5.47 2.10 13.91
CA ALA A 86 -5.48 3.56 13.78
C ALA A 86 -5.08 4.27 15.08
N ARG A 87 -5.11 3.57 16.23
CA ARG A 87 -4.72 4.13 17.52
C ARG A 87 -3.22 4.07 17.77
N LYS A 88 -2.48 3.31 16.96
CA LYS A 88 -1.04 3.12 17.13
C LYS A 88 -0.27 3.98 16.12
N PRO A 89 0.95 4.41 16.48
CA PRO A 89 1.80 5.11 15.50
C PRO A 89 2.09 4.23 14.29
N LEU A 90 2.22 4.85 13.13
CA LEU A 90 2.63 4.14 11.92
C LEU A 90 4.09 3.72 12.04
N LEU A 91 4.36 2.47 11.66
CA LEU A 91 5.72 1.97 11.51
C LEU A 91 6.22 2.42 10.13
N SER A 92 6.66 3.67 10.04
CA SER A 92 6.89 4.36 8.77
C SER A 92 7.92 3.68 7.89
N ALA A 93 9.05 3.22 8.45
CA ALA A 93 10.11 2.63 7.65
C ALA A 93 9.69 1.31 6.98
N PRO A 94 9.20 0.28 7.71
CA PRO A 94 8.75 -0.94 7.04
C PRO A 94 7.52 -0.72 6.17
N LEU A 95 6.61 0.17 6.56
CA LEU A 95 5.43 0.46 5.75
C LEU A 95 5.81 1.16 4.45
N SER A 96 6.72 2.13 4.49
CA SER A 96 7.24 2.80 3.30
C SER A 96 7.91 1.80 2.34
N ALA A 97 8.64 0.83 2.88
CA ALA A 97 9.23 -0.24 2.05
C ALA A 97 8.15 -1.05 1.33
N CYS A 98 7.07 -1.42 2.02
CA CYS A 98 5.95 -2.13 1.41
C CYS A 98 5.26 -1.30 0.32
N LEU A 99 5.01 -0.02 0.59
CA LEU A 99 4.42 0.89 -0.38
C LEU A 99 5.31 1.05 -1.61
N GLY A 100 6.62 1.17 -1.40
CA GLY A 100 7.59 1.25 -2.48
C GLY A 100 7.58 0.02 -3.37
N MET A 101 7.44 -1.17 -2.77
CA MET A 101 7.32 -2.42 -3.54
C MET A 101 6.07 -2.41 -4.42
N ALA A 102 4.96 -1.91 -3.90
CA ALA A 102 3.73 -1.79 -4.69
C ALA A 102 3.89 -0.78 -5.84
N LEU A 103 4.46 0.38 -5.56
CA LEU A 103 4.65 1.45 -6.55
C LEU A 103 5.64 1.08 -7.66
N THR A 104 6.47 0.09 -7.44
CA THR A 104 7.45 -0.39 -8.42
C THR A 104 7.19 -1.81 -8.90
N TYR A 105 6.02 -2.36 -8.61
CA TYR A 105 5.73 -3.77 -8.83
C TYR A 105 6.00 -4.20 -10.28
N HIS A 106 5.58 -3.41 -11.26
CA HIS A 106 5.73 -3.75 -12.68
C HIS A 106 7.14 -3.49 -13.22
N ARG A 107 8.01 -2.88 -12.42
CA ARG A 107 9.43 -2.67 -12.77
C ARG A 107 10.32 -3.84 -12.37
N ARG A 108 9.78 -4.82 -11.67
CA ARG A 108 10.53 -5.95 -11.09
C ARG A 108 10.87 -7.02 -12.12
N ARG A 109 10.37 -6.93 -13.30
CA ARG A 109 10.57 -7.91 -14.37
C ARG A 109 11.91 -7.77 -15.04
#